data_4e6c15bbd3b0fa33e403e70668111c85
#
_entry.id   4e6c15bbd3b0fa33e403e70668111c85
#
_cell.length_a   1.000
_cell.length_b   1.000
_cell.length_c   1.000
_cell.angle_alpha   90.00
_cell.angle_beta   90.00
_cell.angle_gamma   90.00
#
_symmetry.space_group_name_H-M   'P 1'
#
loop_
_entity.id
_entity.type
_entity.pdbx_description
1 polymer ?
#
loop_
_entity_poly.entity_id
_entity_poly.type
_entity_poly.pdbx_seq_one_letter_code
_entity_poly.pdbx_strand_id
1 'polypeptide(L)'
;NYDGCDGYKAGDPEAECTGIVSALVPTVEVIRKTADLGCNLIITHEPSYYMTPDFPEWRGPFPNDVYECKRQLLEQTGITVWRDHDHIHMHQPDGIFTGVLKYLDWEPYYQGKPDHLPMYYLCQLPETTVGELREHLIKKLNLNGLRYIGEPDAKVSRVAICAHLYPGGFALPETVPEGAYLDYATALIREMEKEGGLDVLIPGEIIEWDVLSYIRDAVAFGKNKACM
;
A
#
# COMPACT_ATOMS: atom_id res chain seq x y z
N ASN A 1 24.64 -10.03 3.26
CA ASN A 1 24.14 -10.07 1.88
C ASN A 1 22.64 -9.77 1.94
N TYR A 2 22.20 -8.81 1.15
CA TYR A 2 20.79 -8.54 0.94
C TYR A 2 20.18 -9.60 0.02
N ASP A 3 19.07 -10.21 0.43
CA ASP A 3 18.43 -11.34 -0.25
C ASP A 3 16.94 -11.02 -0.56
N GLY A 4 16.61 -9.72 -0.58
CA GLY A 4 15.27 -9.21 -0.82
C GLY A 4 14.98 -8.93 -2.29
N CYS A 5 13.87 -8.23 -2.52
CA CYS A 5 13.35 -8.01 -3.87
C CYS A 5 13.85 -6.75 -4.56
N ASP A 6 14.58 -5.87 -3.90
CA ASP A 6 15.09 -4.62 -4.49
C ASP A 6 16.23 -4.82 -5.47
N GLY A 7 16.51 -3.81 -6.26
CA GLY A 7 17.61 -3.80 -7.22
C GLY A 7 17.17 -3.68 -8.68
N TYR A 8 18.12 -3.80 -9.58
CA TYR A 8 17.88 -3.73 -11.01
C TYR A 8 17.08 -4.94 -11.51
N LYS A 9 16.05 -4.66 -12.30
CA LYS A 9 15.14 -5.65 -12.91
C LYS A 9 15.25 -5.70 -14.42
N ALA A 10 15.72 -4.64 -15.05
CA ALA A 10 15.95 -4.56 -16.50
C ALA A 10 16.91 -3.40 -16.81
N GLY A 11 17.48 -3.44 -18.00
CA GLY A 11 18.34 -2.37 -18.55
C GLY A 11 19.79 -2.44 -18.12
N ASP A 12 20.51 -1.35 -18.35
CA ASP A 12 21.94 -1.22 -18.06
C ASP A 12 22.16 -0.29 -16.86
N PRO A 13 22.67 -0.80 -15.72
CA PRO A 13 22.92 0.01 -14.53
C PRO A 13 24.02 1.06 -14.73
N GLU A 14 24.90 0.88 -15.74
CA GLU A 14 25.99 1.82 -16.04
C GLU A 14 25.59 2.90 -17.04
N ALA A 15 24.36 2.87 -17.58
CA ALA A 15 23.89 3.87 -18.51
C ALA A 15 23.80 5.25 -17.85
N GLU A 16 24.20 6.30 -18.57
CA GLU A 16 24.01 7.69 -18.13
C GLU A 16 22.51 7.98 -17.96
N CYS A 17 22.12 8.41 -16.75
CA CYS A 17 20.72 8.73 -16.44
C CYS A 17 20.29 10.03 -17.11
N THR A 18 19.32 9.97 -18.03
CA THR A 18 18.76 11.14 -18.72
C THR A 18 17.53 11.70 -17.99
N GLY A 19 16.91 10.95 -17.11
CA GLY A 19 15.76 11.34 -16.31
C GLY A 19 15.13 10.16 -15.60
N ILE A 20 14.39 10.45 -14.53
CA ILE A 20 13.78 9.46 -13.63
C ILE A 20 12.26 9.57 -13.68
N VAL A 21 11.60 8.43 -13.80
CA VAL A 21 10.15 8.29 -13.60
C VAL A 21 9.91 7.40 -12.38
N SER A 22 9.12 7.86 -11.43
CA SER A 22 8.67 7.05 -10.28
C SER A 22 7.27 6.53 -10.57
N ALA A 23 7.06 5.23 -10.32
CA ALA A 23 5.77 4.58 -10.53
C ALA A 23 5.57 3.44 -9.53
N LEU A 24 4.31 3.16 -9.16
CA LEU A 24 4.02 2.00 -8.31
C LEU A 24 4.38 0.70 -9.04
N VAL A 25 3.92 0.55 -10.27
CA VAL A 25 4.15 -0.63 -11.14
C VAL A 25 4.67 -0.17 -12.50
N PRO A 26 5.74 -0.76 -13.05
CA PRO A 26 6.26 -0.39 -14.37
C PRO A 26 5.43 -1.07 -15.48
N THR A 27 4.19 -0.60 -15.66
CA THR A 27 3.32 -1.11 -16.73
C THR A 27 3.87 -0.75 -18.11
N VAL A 28 3.36 -1.40 -19.16
CA VAL A 28 3.71 -1.07 -20.55
C VAL A 28 3.44 0.43 -20.88
N GLU A 29 2.37 0.97 -20.31
CA GLU A 29 2.04 2.39 -20.47
C GLU A 29 3.08 3.29 -19.80
N VAL A 30 3.50 2.96 -18.57
CA VAL A 30 4.57 3.68 -17.85
C VAL A 30 5.87 3.63 -18.64
N ILE A 31 6.27 2.45 -19.16
CA ILE A 31 7.49 2.29 -19.97
C ILE A 31 7.45 3.18 -21.20
N ARG A 32 6.35 3.14 -21.97
CA ARG A 32 6.18 3.98 -23.15
C ARG A 32 6.24 5.47 -22.81
N LYS A 33 5.52 5.88 -21.75
CA LYS A 33 5.52 7.27 -21.30
C LYS A 33 6.91 7.73 -20.83
N THR A 34 7.67 6.85 -20.20
CA THR A 34 9.06 7.14 -19.81
C THR A 34 9.93 7.42 -21.02
N ALA A 35 9.81 6.59 -22.07
CA ALA A 35 10.52 6.80 -23.33
C ALA A 35 10.11 8.11 -24.01
N ASP A 36 8.79 8.42 -24.09
CA ASP A 36 8.26 9.66 -24.65
C ASP A 36 8.78 10.91 -23.95
N LEU A 37 9.06 10.81 -22.65
CA LEU A 37 9.64 11.90 -21.84
C LEU A 37 11.15 12.04 -22.01
N GLY A 38 11.80 11.15 -22.75
CA GLY A 38 13.26 11.11 -22.87
C GLY A 38 13.97 10.64 -21.60
N CYS A 39 13.25 10.03 -20.67
CA CYS A 39 13.80 9.44 -19.45
C CYS A 39 14.21 7.99 -19.70
N ASN A 40 15.21 7.51 -18.97
CA ASN A 40 15.70 6.13 -19.13
C ASN A 40 15.83 5.34 -17.81
N LEU A 41 15.35 5.90 -16.69
CA LEU A 41 15.32 5.19 -15.41
C LEU A 41 13.89 5.22 -14.83
N ILE A 42 13.36 4.03 -14.54
CA ILE A 42 12.13 3.87 -13.76
C ILE A 42 12.51 3.38 -12.37
N ILE A 43 12.07 4.09 -11.33
CA ILE A 43 12.09 3.59 -9.95
C ILE A 43 10.67 3.11 -9.65
N THR A 44 10.54 1.80 -9.39
CA THR A 44 9.26 1.16 -9.13
C THR A 44 9.21 0.55 -7.74
N HIS A 45 8.02 0.50 -7.15
CA HIS A 45 7.82 -0.15 -5.86
C HIS A 45 7.46 -1.64 -6.03
N GLU A 46 6.54 -1.93 -6.94
CA GLU A 46 6.02 -3.27 -7.17
C GLU A 46 6.77 -4.03 -8.28
N PRO A 47 6.55 -5.36 -8.40
CA PRO A 47 7.24 -6.20 -9.34
C PRO A 47 7.10 -5.76 -10.80
N SER A 48 8.18 -5.92 -11.56
CA SER A 48 8.18 -5.66 -12.99
C SER A 48 7.45 -6.76 -13.78
N TYR A 49 7.49 -8.01 -13.29
CA TYR A 49 7.06 -9.19 -14.04
C TYR A 49 6.08 -10.07 -13.28
N TYR A 50 5.05 -9.47 -12.67
CA TYR A 50 3.81 -10.12 -12.20
C TYR A 50 3.90 -10.96 -10.93
N MET A 51 5.06 -11.12 -10.32
CA MET A 51 5.20 -11.76 -9.02
C MET A 51 6.38 -11.20 -8.23
N THR A 52 6.26 -11.24 -6.93
CA THR A 52 7.35 -11.00 -5.99
C THR A 52 8.12 -12.31 -5.80
N PRO A 53 9.45 -12.31 -5.87
CA PRO A 53 10.40 -11.21 -6.02
C PRO A 53 10.96 -10.96 -7.43
N ASP A 54 10.19 -11.10 -8.49
CA ASP A 54 10.59 -10.88 -9.88
C ASP A 54 11.49 -11.98 -10.48
N PHE A 55 11.45 -13.19 -9.96
CA PHE A 55 12.24 -14.28 -10.51
C PHE A 55 11.71 -14.73 -11.88
N PRO A 56 12.55 -14.80 -12.92
CA PRO A 56 12.12 -15.29 -14.24
C PRO A 56 11.60 -16.72 -14.22
N GLU A 57 12.00 -17.51 -13.23
CA GLU A 57 11.66 -18.91 -13.06
C GLU A 57 10.17 -19.16 -12.83
N TRP A 58 9.39 -18.18 -12.40
CA TRP A 58 7.93 -18.33 -12.24
C TRP A 58 7.24 -18.73 -13.55
N ARG A 59 7.83 -18.40 -14.69
CA ARG A 59 7.31 -18.76 -16.01
C ARG A 59 7.30 -20.28 -16.22
N GLY A 60 8.25 -20.98 -15.59
CA GLY A 60 8.46 -22.40 -15.87
C GLY A 60 8.71 -22.65 -17.36
N PRO A 61 8.31 -23.80 -17.88
CA PRO A 61 8.46 -24.15 -19.29
C PRO A 61 7.36 -23.59 -20.20
N PHE A 62 6.45 -22.79 -19.67
CA PHE A 62 5.28 -22.31 -20.42
C PHE A 62 5.62 -21.07 -21.26
N PRO A 63 5.09 -20.96 -22.49
CA PRO A 63 5.12 -19.72 -23.25
C PRO A 63 4.44 -18.60 -22.48
N ASN A 64 5.06 -17.41 -22.49
CA ASN A 64 4.46 -16.21 -21.92
C ASN A 64 4.75 -15.03 -22.83
N ASP A 65 3.91 -14.84 -23.81
CA ASP A 65 4.07 -13.79 -24.82
C ASP A 65 4.02 -12.39 -24.21
N VAL A 66 3.20 -12.19 -23.19
CA VAL A 66 3.09 -10.89 -22.50
C VAL A 66 4.39 -10.52 -21.80
N TYR A 67 5.02 -11.48 -21.11
CA TYR A 67 6.33 -11.28 -20.50
C TYR A 67 7.39 -10.95 -21.55
N GLU A 68 7.46 -11.74 -22.62
CA GLU A 68 8.46 -11.54 -23.68
C GLU A 68 8.27 -10.19 -24.40
N CYS A 69 7.04 -9.80 -24.69
CA CYS A 69 6.76 -8.48 -25.27
C CYS A 69 7.18 -7.33 -24.35
N LYS A 70 6.93 -7.45 -23.04
CA LYS A 70 7.34 -6.43 -22.08
C LYS A 70 8.86 -6.36 -21.94
N ARG A 71 9.54 -7.51 -21.87
CA ARG A 71 10.99 -7.60 -21.84
C ARG A 71 11.63 -6.95 -23.08
N GLN A 72 11.11 -7.30 -24.27
CA GLN A 72 11.56 -6.72 -25.53
C GLN A 72 11.32 -5.20 -25.59
N LEU A 73 10.20 -4.71 -25.07
CA LEU A 73 9.91 -3.28 -25.02
C LEU A 73 10.96 -2.55 -24.16
N LEU A 74 11.33 -3.08 -23.00
CA LEU A 74 12.39 -2.52 -22.15
C LEU A 74 13.73 -2.51 -22.86
N GLU A 75 14.09 -3.59 -23.55
CA GLU A 75 15.33 -3.68 -24.34
C GLU A 75 15.34 -2.65 -25.49
N GLN A 76 14.25 -2.53 -26.24
CA GLN A 76 14.13 -1.61 -27.37
C GLN A 76 14.17 -0.15 -26.94
N THR A 77 13.64 0.17 -25.76
CA THR A 77 13.63 1.55 -25.24
C THR A 77 14.91 1.91 -24.48
N GLY A 78 15.74 0.93 -24.14
CA GLY A 78 16.94 1.14 -23.32
C GLY A 78 16.64 1.62 -21.89
N ILE A 79 15.44 1.37 -21.39
CA ILE A 79 15.02 1.81 -20.07
C ILE A 79 15.54 0.83 -19.02
N THR A 80 16.19 1.39 -18.00
CA THR A 80 16.60 0.69 -16.79
C THR A 80 15.47 0.76 -15.76
N VAL A 81 15.20 -0.37 -15.10
CA VAL A 81 14.20 -0.46 -14.02
C VAL A 81 14.91 -0.84 -12.74
N TRP A 82 14.77 -0.01 -11.71
CA TRP A 82 15.18 -0.26 -10.33
C TRP A 82 13.94 -0.48 -9.48
N ARG A 83 13.88 -1.58 -8.73
CA ARG A 83 12.85 -1.79 -7.71
C ARG A 83 13.36 -1.34 -6.35
N ASP A 84 12.55 -0.56 -5.65
CA ASP A 84 12.78 -0.04 -4.29
C ASP A 84 11.53 -0.29 -3.44
N HIS A 85 11.45 -1.47 -2.87
CA HIS A 85 10.34 -1.91 -2.04
C HIS A 85 10.79 -2.11 -0.59
N ASP A 86 11.74 -3.01 -0.36
CA ASP A 86 12.14 -3.39 0.99
C ASP A 86 12.89 -2.24 1.69
N HIS A 87 13.79 -1.57 0.99
CA HIS A 87 14.59 -0.51 1.59
C HIS A 87 13.76 0.71 1.94
N ILE A 88 12.78 1.10 1.12
CA ILE A 88 11.93 2.24 1.43
C ILE A 88 11.03 1.98 2.65
N HIS A 89 10.58 0.72 2.83
CA HIS A 89 9.83 0.29 4.02
C HIS A 89 10.71 0.11 5.26
N MET A 90 11.97 -0.27 5.08
CA MET A 90 12.94 -0.40 6.18
C MET A 90 13.46 0.95 6.66
N HIS A 91 13.27 2.02 5.90
CA HIS A 91 13.62 3.37 6.31
C HIS A 91 12.88 3.78 7.60
N GLN A 92 13.53 4.54 8.47
CA GLN A 92 12.90 4.98 9.72
C GLN A 92 12.85 6.50 9.80
N PRO A 93 11.68 7.10 9.72
CA PRO A 93 10.36 6.48 9.48
C PRO A 93 10.21 5.93 8.06
N ASP A 94 9.30 4.97 7.89
CA ASP A 94 8.96 4.36 6.59
C ASP A 94 8.65 5.43 5.54
N GLY A 95 9.33 5.34 4.39
CA GLY A 95 9.28 6.38 3.36
C GLY A 95 7.93 6.48 2.66
N ILE A 96 7.23 5.35 2.46
CA ILE A 96 5.90 5.32 1.82
C ILE A 96 4.88 6.01 2.72
N PHE A 97 4.76 5.57 3.97
CA PHE A 97 3.76 6.12 4.89
C PHE A 97 4.03 7.58 5.26
N THR A 98 5.29 7.94 5.43
CA THR A 98 5.68 9.35 5.62
C THR A 98 5.27 10.21 4.42
N GLY A 99 5.47 9.70 3.22
CA GLY A 99 5.03 10.35 1.99
C GLY A 99 3.51 10.52 1.92
N VAL A 100 2.75 9.49 2.28
CA VAL A 100 1.28 9.54 2.30
C VAL A 100 0.78 10.56 3.33
N LEU A 101 1.31 10.56 4.56
CA LEU A 101 0.93 11.51 5.60
C LEU A 101 1.19 12.96 5.16
N LYS A 102 2.35 13.22 4.56
CA LYS A 102 2.71 14.53 4.01
C LYS A 102 1.78 14.94 2.88
N TYR A 103 1.48 14.03 1.95
CA TYR A 103 0.63 14.33 0.80
C TYR A 103 -0.82 14.63 1.20
N LEU A 104 -1.31 13.98 2.25
CA LEU A 104 -2.64 14.21 2.82
C LEU A 104 -2.71 15.42 3.78
N ASP A 105 -1.58 16.08 4.09
CA ASP A 105 -1.45 17.10 5.14
C ASP A 105 -1.81 16.55 6.54
N TRP A 106 -1.52 15.28 6.80
CA TRP A 106 -1.88 14.59 8.04
C TRP A 106 -0.72 14.45 9.04
N GLU A 107 0.47 14.92 8.70
CA GLU A 107 1.63 14.88 9.61
C GLU A 107 1.32 15.46 11.01
N PRO A 108 0.59 16.59 11.15
CA PRO A 108 0.28 17.14 12.47
C PRO A 108 -0.67 16.27 13.30
N TYR A 109 -1.37 15.35 12.67
CA TYR A 109 -2.37 14.50 13.31
C TYR A 109 -1.85 13.09 13.62
N TYR A 110 -0.66 12.76 13.19
CA TYR A 110 -0.05 11.45 13.38
C TYR A 110 0.24 11.18 14.85
N GLN A 111 -0.25 10.03 15.35
CA GLN A 111 -0.15 9.63 16.75
C GLN A 111 0.86 8.51 17.01
N GLY A 112 1.57 8.09 15.97
CA GLY A 112 2.45 6.93 16.07
C GLY A 112 1.76 5.62 15.66
N LYS A 113 2.41 4.52 15.98
CA LYS A 113 1.92 3.16 15.74
C LYS A 113 2.12 2.32 17.00
N PRO A 114 1.23 1.37 17.30
CA PRO A 114 1.47 0.35 18.30
C PRO A 114 2.63 -0.56 17.89
N ASP A 115 3.46 -1.00 18.84
CA ASP A 115 4.61 -1.85 18.53
C ASP A 115 4.21 -3.19 17.89
N HIS A 116 3.02 -3.71 18.25
CA HIS A 116 2.49 -4.98 17.73
C HIS A 116 1.82 -4.89 16.36
N LEU A 117 1.66 -3.67 15.81
CA LEU A 117 1.08 -3.43 14.49
C LEU A 117 2.10 -2.71 13.59
N PRO A 118 3.01 -3.43 12.96
CA PRO A 118 3.87 -2.85 11.94
C PRO A 118 3.03 -2.33 10.78
N MET A 119 3.52 -1.31 10.06
CA MET A 119 2.82 -0.72 8.90
C MET A 119 1.40 -0.23 9.22
N TYR A 120 1.19 0.29 10.43
CA TYR A 120 -0.06 0.88 10.91
C TYR A 120 0.22 2.32 11.37
N TYR A 121 -0.42 3.29 10.73
CA TYR A 121 -0.19 4.71 10.95
C TYR A 121 -1.48 5.40 11.39
N LEU A 122 -1.61 5.60 12.69
CA LEU A 122 -2.79 6.21 13.31
C LEU A 122 -2.72 7.72 13.23
N CYS A 123 -3.79 8.33 12.75
CA CYS A 123 -4.03 9.77 12.78
C CYS A 123 -5.26 10.11 13.62
N GLN A 124 -5.15 11.13 14.47
CA GLN A 124 -6.27 11.75 15.16
C GLN A 124 -6.65 13.01 14.41
N LEU A 125 -7.57 12.89 13.47
CA LEU A 125 -8.09 14.02 12.70
C LEU A 125 -9.07 14.86 13.53
N PRO A 126 -9.29 16.15 13.19
CA PRO A 126 -10.50 16.85 13.63
C PRO A 126 -11.74 16.03 13.26
N GLU A 127 -12.78 16.08 14.10
CA GLU A 127 -14.05 15.38 13.82
C GLU A 127 -14.56 15.77 12.43
N THR A 128 -14.83 14.76 11.61
CA THR A 128 -15.37 14.89 10.26
C THR A 128 -16.40 13.80 10.02
N THR A 129 -16.98 13.73 8.83
CA THR A 129 -17.84 12.62 8.44
C THR A 129 -17.14 11.68 7.46
N VAL A 130 -17.65 10.44 7.35
CA VAL A 130 -17.17 9.47 6.35
C VAL A 130 -17.26 10.06 4.94
N GLY A 131 -18.34 10.79 4.64
CA GLY A 131 -18.55 11.45 3.35
C GLY A 131 -17.51 12.54 3.07
N GLU A 132 -17.26 13.42 4.03
CA GLU A 132 -16.27 14.50 3.90
C GLU A 132 -14.84 13.93 3.78
N LEU A 133 -14.51 12.92 4.57
CA LEU A 133 -13.22 12.24 4.49
C LEU A 133 -13.01 11.58 3.11
N ARG A 134 -14.04 10.91 2.58
CA ARG A 134 -14.03 10.35 1.23
C ARG A 134 -13.76 11.42 0.17
N GLU A 135 -14.46 12.53 0.19
CA GLU A 135 -14.26 13.64 -0.75
C GLU A 135 -12.85 14.25 -0.63
N HIS A 136 -12.35 14.37 0.60
CA HIS A 136 -10.99 14.82 0.84
C HIS A 136 -9.96 13.90 0.17
N LEU A 137 -10.09 12.57 0.36
CA LEU A 137 -9.19 11.59 -0.26
C LEU A 137 -9.27 11.62 -1.79
N ILE A 138 -10.48 11.63 -2.35
CA ILE A 138 -10.67 11.71 -3.81
C ILE A 138 -9.95 12.93 -4.38
N LYS A 139 -10.16 14.09 -3.77
CA LYS A 139 -9.55 15.35 -4.22
C LYS A 139 -8.04 15.37 -4.06
N LYS A 140 -7.55 14.99 -2.87
CA LYS A 140 -6.12 15.04 -2.54
C LYS A 140 -5.30 14.06 -3.38
N LEU A 141 -5.80 12.84 -3.55
CA LEU A 141 -5.12 11.79 -4.28
C LEU A 141 -5.46 11.80 -5.79
N ASN A 142 -6.29 12.74 -6.24
CA ASN A 142 -6.77 12.83 -7.64
C ASN A 142 -7.32 11.50 -8.16
N LEU A 143 -8.18 10.86 -7.36
CA LEU A 143 -8.75 9.55 -7.68
C LEU A 143 -9.90 9.68 -8.69
N ASN A 144 -10.01 8.73 -9.60
CA ASN A 144 -11.17 8.59 -10.50
C ASN A 144 -12.43 8.08 -9.77
N GLY A 145 -12.27 7.56 -8.56
CA GLY A 145 -13.33 7.07 -7.70
C GLY A 145 -12.75 6.36 -6.49
N LEU A 146 -13.56 6.12 -5.48
CA LEU A 146 -13.19 5.44 -4.24
C LEU A 146 -14.32 4.50 -3.82
N ARG A 147 -13.99 3.21 -3.64
CA ARG A 147 -14.88 2.24 -2.98
C ARG A 147 -14.76 2.43 -1.48
N TYR A 148 -15.88 2.40 -0.77
CA TYR A 148 -15.87 2.53 0.68
C TYR A 148 -16.98 1.73 1.34
N ILE A 149 -16.83 1.49 2.63
CA ILE A 149 -17.82 0.94 3.56
C ILE A 149 -18.00 1.97 4.67
N GLY A 150 -19.22 2.31 5.01
CA GLY A 150 -19.55 3.27 6.07
C GLY A 150 -20.76 4.13 5.70
N GLU A 151 -21.45 4.65 6.72
CA GLU A 151 -22.54 5.60 6.51
C GLU A 151 -21.96 6.99 6.24
N PRO A 152 -22.38 7.71 5.18
CA PRO A 152 -21.78 8.99 4.80
C PRO A 152 -21.78 10.05 5.91
N ASP A 153 -22.83 10.07 6.74
CA ASP A 153 -23.01 11.05 7.82
C ASP A 153 -22.40 10.61 9.16
N ALA A 154 -21.84 9.39 9.22
CA ALA A 154 -21.20 8.89 10.43
C ALA A 154 -19.97 9.73 10.78
N LYS A 155 -19.93 10.19 12.04
CA LYS A 155 -18.82 10.98 12.57
C LYS A 155 -17.62 10.10 12.88
N VAL A 156 -16.46 10.53 12.42
CA VAL A 156 -15.18 9.83 12.54
C VAL A 156 -14.06 10.81 12.83
N SER A 157 -13.01 10.33 13.50
CA SER A 157 -11.83 11.14 13.80
C SER A 157 -10.55 10.32 13.88
N ARG A 158 -10.63 9.04 14.25
CA ARG A 158 -9.46 8.16 14.37
C ARG A 158 -9.32 7.31 13.13
N VAL A 159 -8.32 7.63 12.33
CA VAL A 159 -8.08 7.03 11.00
C VAL A 159 -6.73 6.34 11.01
N ALA A 160 -6.66 5.09 10.58
CA ALA A 160 -5.40 4.41 10.35
C ALA A 160 -5.18 4.11 8.89
N ILE A 161 -3.97 4.40 8.43
CA ILE A 161 -3.44 3.90 7.16
C ILE A 161 -2.65 2.64 7.47
N CYS A 162 -2.89 1.55 6.74
CA CYS A 162 -2.17 0.30 6.91
C CYS A 162 -1.81 -0.33 5.55
N ALA A 163 -0.69 -1.08 5.51
CA ALA A 163 -0.24 -1.64 4.25
C ALA A 163 -1.13 -2.78 3.78
N HIS A 164 -1.45 -3.71 4.67
CA HIS A 164 -2.12 -4.97 4.32
C HIS A 164 -3.28 -5.27 5.25
N LEU A 165 -4.27 -5.99 4.73
CA LEU A 165 -5.35 -6.61 5.50
C LEU A 165 -5.35 -8.13 5.28
N TYR A 166 -4.20 -8.77 5.50
CA TYR A 166 -4.09 -10.22 5.36
C TYR A 166 -4.29 -10.94 6.69
N PRO A 167 -5.10 -12.00 6.75
CA PRO A 167 -5.08 -12.91 7.87
C PRO A 167 -3.75 -13.69 7.91
N GLY A 168 -3.35 -14.10 9.09
CA GLY A 168 -2.22 -15.01 9.30
C GLY A 168 -0.83 -14.40 9.27
N GLY A 169 -0.67 -13.08 9.07
CA GLY A 169 0.65 -12.47 8.94
C GLY A 169 0.83 -11.15 9.69
N PHE A 170 2.07 -10.73 9.84
CA PHE A 170 2.53 -9.38 10.19
C PHE A 170 2.20 -8.83 11.58
N ALA A 171 1.34 -9.44 12.39
CA ALA A 171 1.17 -9.04 13.78
C ALA A 171 2.33 -9.58 14.61
N LEU A 172 2.98 -8.69 15.38
CA LEU A 172 3.99 -9.12 16.34
C LEU A 172 3.32 -9.73 17.56
N PRO A 173 3.93 -10.74 18.20
CA PRO A 173 3.40 -11.31 19.42
C PRO A 173 3.24 -10.24 20.48
N GLU A 174 2.03 -10.04 20.96
CA GLU A 174 1.72 -9.33 22.19
C GLU A 174 1.36 -10.35 23.25
N THR A 175 1.26 -9.89 24.49
CA THR A 175 0.63 -10.68 25.54
C THR A 175 -0.85 -10.82 25.22
N VAL A 176 -1.22 -11.93 24.61
CA VAL A 176 -2.62 -12.30 24.37
C VAL A 176 -3.05 -13.36 25.38
N PRO A 177 -4.32 -13.40 25.79
CA PRO A 177 -4.84 -14.46 26.64
C PRO A 177 -4.56 -15.83 26.04
N GLU A 178 -4.28 -16.82 26.89
CA GLU A 178 -4.10 -18.20 26.42
C GLU A 178 -5.30 -18.67 25.61
N GLY A 179 -5.04 -19.27 24.45
CA GLY A 179 -6.05 -19.70 23.50
C GLY A 179 -6.62 -18.61 22.60
N ALA A 180 -6.20 -17.35 22.73
CA ALA A 180 -6.60 -16.31 21.80
C ALA A 180 -5.78 -16.40 20.51
N TYR A 181 -6.47 -16.21 19.38
CA TYR A 181 -5.83 -16.08 18.08
C TYR A 181 -5.45 -14.62 17.82
N LEU A 182 -4.24 -14.39 17.36
CA LEU A 182 -3.76 -13.06 16.97
C LEU A 182 -3.02 -13.15 15.65
N ASP A 183 -3.60 -12.51 14.65
CA ASP A 183 -2.91 -12.12 13.41
C ASP A 183 -3.15 -10.64 13.16
N TYR A 184 -2.66 -10.13 12.04
CA TYR A 184 -2.77 -8.70 11.73
C TYR A 184 -4.23 -8.26 11.59
N ALA A 185 -5.08 -9.05 10.93
CA ALA A 185 -6.49 -8.75 10.75
C ALA A 185 -7.25 -8.70 12.09
N THR A 186 -7.06 -9.70 12.96
CA THR A 186 -7.68 -9.73 14.28
C THR A 186 -7.15 -8.62 15.18
N ALA A 187 -5.89 -8.25 15.08
CA ALA A 187 -5.33 -7.12 15.82
C ALA A 187 -5.98 -5.79 15.38
N LEU A 188 -6.23 -5.57 14.10
CA LEU A 188 -6.95 -4.39 13.60
C LEU A 188 -8.41 -4.35 14.10
N ILE A 189 -9.11 -5.48 14.10
CA ILE A 189 -10.47 -5.57 14.65
C ILE A 189 -10.46 -5.19 16.14
N ARG A 190 -9.49 -5.68 16.90
CA ARG A 190 -9.33 -5.33 18.32
C ARG A 190 -9.07 -3.82 18.51
N GLU A 191 -8.29 -3.19 17.65
CA GLU A 191 -8.12 -1.72 17.68
C GLU A 191 -9.43 -0.98 17.39
N MET A 192 -10.30 -1.52 16.55
CA MET A 192 -11.64 -0.96 16.29
C MET A 192 -12.60 -1.13 17.46
N GLU A 193 -12.49 -2.23 18.21
CA GLU A 193 -13.38 -2.54 19.36
C GLU A 193 -13.01 -1.80 20.65
N LYS A 194 -11.81 -1.26 20.77
CA LYS A 194 -11.41 -0.49 21.97
C LYS A 194 -12.31 0.73 22.16
N GLU A 195 -12.55 1.10 23.41
CA GLU A 195 -13.18 2.38 23.73
C GLU A 195 -12.34 3.54 23.18
N GLY A 196 -12.95 4.45 22.44
CA GLY A 196 -12.22 5.48 21.69
C GLY A 196 -11.27 4.91 20.65
N GLY A 197 -11.52 3.71 20.16
CA GLY A 197 -10.70 3.01 19.21
C GLY A 197 -10.79 3.55 17.78
N LEU A 198 -10.24 2.80 16.85
CA LEU A 198 -10.17 3.17 15.44
C LEU A 198 -11.56 3.27 14.81
N ASP A 199 -11.80 4.34 14.07
CA ASP A 199 -13.05 4.56 13.31
C ASP A 199 -12.91 4.12 11.86
N VAL A 200 -11.79 4.47 11.20
CA VAL A 200 -11.61 4.29 9.76
C VAL A 200 -10.30 3.59 9.44
N LEU A 201 -10.37 2.59 8.57
CA LEU A 201 -9.19 1.99 7.92
C LEU A 201 -9.04 2.50 6.49
N ILE A 202 -7.80 2.84 6.12
CA ILE A 202 -7.37 3.10 4.74
C ILE A 202 -6.29 2.07 4.43
N PRO A 203 -6.64 0.95 3.79
CA PRO A 203 -5.69 -0.11 3.49
C PRO A 203 -4.96 0.11 2.16
N GLY A 204 -3.74 -0.39 2.05
CA GLY A 204 -3.05 -0.55 0.77
C GLY A 204 -3.57 -1.78 0.01
N GLU A 205 -3.40 -2.95 0.60
CA GLU A 205 -3.88 -4.22 0.04
C GLU A 205 -4.94 -4.84 0.94
N ILE A 206 -5.98 -5.43 0.32
CA ILE A 206 -7.17 -5.89 1.05
C ILE A 206 -7.56 -7.33 0.68
N ILE A 207 -8.14 -8.00 1.69
CA ILE A 207 -8.95 -9.22 1.52
C ILE A 207 -10.36 -8.93 2.01
N GLU A 208 -11.37 -9.20 1.16
CA GLU A 208 -12.73 -8.70 1.40
C GLU A 208 -13.53 -9.48 2.47
N TRP A 209 -13.10 -10.68 2.83
CA TRP A 209 -13.87 -11.57 3.70
C TRP A 209 -13.49 -11.55 5.20
N ASP A 210 -12.47 -10.78 5.59
CA ASP A 210 -12.02 -10.64 6.98
C ASP A 210 -12.41 -9.29 7.61
N VAL A 211 -11.48 -8.35 7.77
CA VAL A 211 -11.71 -7.03 8.39
C VAL A 211 -12.83 -6.25 7.69
N LEU A 212 -12.94 -6.35 6.37
CA LEU A 212 -14.00 -5.66 5.65
C LEU A 212 -15.39 -6.23 5.97
N SER A 213 -15.51 -7.55 6.14
CA SER A 213 -16.77 -8.17 6.60
C SER A 213 -17.14 -7.68 7.99
N TYR A 214 -16.18 -7.63 8.91
CA TYR A 214 -16.39 -7.05 10.24
C TYR A 214 -16.88 -5.61 10.17
N ILE A 215 -16.27 -4.75 9.34
CA ILE A 215 -16.68 -3.35 9.20
C ILE A 215 -18.11 -3.24 8.62
N ARG A 216 -18.46 -4.06 7.62
CA ARG A 216 -19.84 -4.10 7.09
C ARG A 216 -20.87 -4.44 8.17
N ASP A 217 -20.58 -5.44 8.98
CA ASP A 217 -21.45 -5.85 10.09
C ASP A 217 -21.53 -4.74 11.17
N ALA A 218 -20.42 -4.12 11.52
CA ALA A 218 -20.37 -3.01 12.45
C ALA A 218 -21.25 -1.84 11.99
N VAL A 219 -21.18 -1.47 10.70
CA VAL A 219 -22.04 -0.44 10.09
C VAL A 219 -23.53 -0.87 10.14
N ALA A 220 -23.83 -2.11 9.81
CA ALA A 220 -25.19 -2.65 9.86
C ALA A 220 -25.78 -2.62 11.29
N PHE A 221 -24.92 -2.70 12.31
CA PHE A 221 -25.31 -2.53 13.72
C PHE A 221 -25.26 -1.07 14.20
N GLY A 222 -25.13 -0.11 13.31
CA GLY A 222 -25.15 1.33 13.63
C GLY A 222 -23.87 1.84 14.29
N LYS A 223 -22.73 1.16 14.10
CA LYS A 223 -21.42 1.64 14.58
C LYS A 223 -20.80 2.60 13.58
N ASN A 224 -20.17 3.67 14.08
CA ASN A 224 -19.43 4.62 13.25
C ASN A 224 -18.08 4.04 12.85
N LYS A 225 -18.09 3.07 11.95
CA LYS A 225 -16.90 2.44 11.38
C LYS A 225 -16.89 2.60 9.88
N ALA A 226 -15.69 2.67 9.29
CA ALA A 226 -15.55 2.75 7.84
C ALA A 226 -14.25 2.13 7.34
N CYS A 227 -14.24 1.82 6.04
CA CYS A 227 -13.05 1.49 5.25
C CYS A 227 -13.10 2.26 3.93
N MET A 228 -11.97 2.78 3.47
CA MET A 228 -11.87 3.58 2.24
C MET A 228 -10.71 3.10 1.37
#